data_ebf596b6ced2b45598c7ea6cea354615
#
_entry.id   ebf596b6ced2b45598c7ea6cea354615
#
_cell.length_a   1.000
_cell.length_b   1.000
_cell.length_c   1.000
_cell.angle_alpha   90.00
_cell.angle_beta   90.00
_cell.angle_gamma   90.00
#
_symmetry.space_group_name_H-M   'P 1'
#
loop_
_entity.id
_entity.type
_entity.pdbx_description
1 polymer ?
#
loop_
_entity_poly.entity_id
_entity_poly.type
_entity_poly.pdbx_seq_one_letter_code
_entity_poly.pdbx_strand_id
1 'polypeptide(L)'
;MSRYLVTGGAGFIGTNLVKQLVAEGHEVIVLDNYTSGKKPERVISGVTYVEGDIRNDADLDRVCPGVDGIFHLAALPRVPFSVENPELTHDVNVNGTLQVLLAARKHAIKRVVFSSSSSAYGGQAEKLLVEDTAIKKPISPYALHKFIGENYCRIFASLYGIETVSLIYFNIYGPYFDPDGAYALVIGKFLKQMKNNEPMTVCGDGENYRDYTHVSDVVRANILAMTSEKVGKGELINIGCGEPHTVNELVKIIGGKSVFVPERPGDVRFSGADNTKARELLGWEPTIALEEGIQQLKKEMGLVLKVRHLTQRI
;
A
#
# COMPACT_ATOMS: atom_id res chain seq x y z
N MET A 1 -6.77 -21.54 -12.08
CA MET A 1 -5.65 -20.74 -12.64
C MET A 1 -6.29 -19.56 -13.33
N SER A 2 -5.97 -18.35 -12.93
CA SER A 2 -6.47 -17.10 -13.52
C SER A 2 -5.30 -16.28 -14.03
N ARG A 3 -5.57 -15.33 -14.92
CA ARG A 3 -4.61 -14.41 -15.49
C ARG A 3 -4.85 -13.00 -14.97
N TYR A 4 -3.90 -12.42 -14.23
CA TYR A 4 -4.06 -11.13 -13.60
C TYR A 4 -3.09 -10.10 -14.15
N LEU A 5 -3.57 -8.86 -14.31
CA LEU A 5 -2.74 -7.69 -14.55
C LEU A 5 -2.48 -6.98 -13.20
N VAL A 6 -1.21 -6.71 -12.91
CA VAL A 6 -0.80 -5.90 -11.76
C VAL A 6 -0.12 -4.63 -12.29
N THR A 7 -0.82 -3.50 -12.26
CA THR A 7 -0.19 -2.21 -12.56
C THR A 7 0.62 -1.72 -11.36
N GLY A 8 1.83 -1.23 -11.58
CA GLY A 8 2.74 -0.89 -10.47
C GLY A 8 3.32 -2.13 -9.76
N GLY A 9 3.38 -3.27 -10.47
CA GLY A 9 3.82 -4.54 -9.92
C GLY A 9 5.29 -4.63 -9.54
N ALA A 10 6.14 -3.73 -10.05
CA ALA A 10 7.55 -3.59 -9.64
C ALA A 10 7.74 -2.66 -8.42
N GLY A 11 6.66 -2.09 -7.89
CA GLY A 11 6.65 -1.30 -6.65
C GLY A 11 6.73 -2.16 -5.39
N PHE A 12 6.72 -1.52 -4.21
CA PHE A 12 6.81 -2.19 -2.90
C PHE A 12 5.68 -3.22 -2.69
N ILE A 13 4.42 -2.77 -2.70
CA ILE A 13 3.27 -3.64 -2.48
C ILE A 13 3.09 -4.59 -3.66
N GLY A 14 3.29 -4.07 -4.89
CA GLY A 14 3.15 -4.83 -6.12
C GLY A 14 4.05 -6.07 -6.18
N THR A 15 5.33 -5.94 -5.80
CA THR A 15 6.27 -7.07 -5.77
C THR A 15 5.81 -8.19 -4.83
N ASN A 16 5.33 -7.83 -3.62
CA ASN A 16 4.81 -8.80 -2.67
C ASN A 16 3.54 -9.50 -3.20
N LEU A 17 2.63 -8.74 -3.83
CA LEU A 17 1.42 -9.29 -4.44
C LEU A 17 1.75 -10.22 -5.61
N VAL A 18 2.60 -9.80 -6.52
CA VAL A 18 3.05 -10.59 -7.68
C VAL A 18 3.67 -11.91 -7.22
N LYS A 19 4.56 -11.87 -6.21
CA LYS A 19 5.18 -13.07 -5.63
C LYS A 19 4.14 -14.05 -5.10
N GLN A 20 3.12 -13.57 -4.39
CA GLN A 20 2.06 -14.41 -3.84
C GLN A 20 1.17 -15.00 -4.94
N LEU A 21 0.76 -14.20 -5.92
CA LEU A 21 -0.07 -14.68 -7.03
C LEU A 21 0.62 -15.79 -7.84
N VAL A 22 1.93 -15.67 -8.10
CA VAL A 22 2.72 -16.71 -8.74
C VAL A 22 2.79 -17.97 -7.88
N ALA A 23 3.00 -17.81 -6.57
CA ALA A 23 3.05 -18.94 -5.63
C ALA A 23 1.71 -19.70 -5.56
N GLU A 24 0.57 -19.02 -5.81
CA GLU A 24 -0.77 -19.61 -5.91
C GLU A 24 -1.07 -20.19 -7.30
N GLY A 25 -0.12 -20.15 -8.23
CA GLY A 25 -0.25 -20.74 -9.58
C GLY A 25 -1.01 -19.90 -10.58
N HIS A 26 -1.12 -18.58 -10.37
CA HIS A 26 -1.73 -17.66 -11.32
C HIS A 26 -0.72 -17.19 -12.39
N GLU A 27 -1.21 -16.89 -13.59
CA GLU A 27 -0.46 -16.15 -14.60
C GLU A 27 -0.50 -14.66 -14.28
N VAL A 28 0.67 -14.01 -14.22
CA VAL A 28 0.78 -12.60 -13.83
C VAL A 28 1.47 -11.79 -14.92
N ILE A 29 0.81 -10.70 -15.32
CA ILE A 29 1.39 -9.64 -16.15
C ILE A 29 1.58 -8.41 -15.27
N VAL A 30 2.75 -7.80 -15.33
CA VAL A 30 3.06 -6.52 -14.67
C VAL A 30 3.18 -5.43 -15.73
N LEU A 31 2.45 -4.33 -15.54
CA LEU A 31 2.67 -3.07 -16.26
C LEU A 31 3.27 -2.06 -15.27
N ASP A 32 4.49 -1.59 -15.56
CA ASP A 32 5.20 -0.63 -14.71
C ASP A 32 6.09 0.28 -15.57
N ASN A 33 6.14 1.57 -15.29
CA ASN A 33 7.03 2.51 -15.96
C ASN A 33 8.36 2.72 -15.23
N TYR A 34 8.57 1.99 -14.14
CA TYR A 34 9.78 2.00 -13.31
C TYR A 34 10.18 3.40 -12.80
N THR A 35 9.21 4.26 -12.52
CA THR A 35 9.47 5.60 -11.96
C THR A 35 10.25 5.54 -10.63
N SER A 36 10.09 4.45 -9.86
CA SER A 36 10.87 4.19 -8.64
C SER A 36 12.22 3.50 -8.88
N GLY A 37 12.65 3.39 -10.15
CA GLY A 37 13.85 2.66 -10.57
C GLY A 37 13.62 1.16 -10.76
N LYS A 38 14.39 0.57 -11.67
CA LYS A 38 14.42 -0.89 -11.85
C LYS A 38 15.26 -1.53 -10.76
N LYS A 39 14.64 -2.41 -9.97
CA LYS A 39 15.27 -3.10 -8.85
C LYS A 39 15.29 -4.61 -9.14
N PRO A 40 16.48 -5.21 -9.43
CA PRO A 40 16.58 -6.63 -9.77
C PRO A 40 15.95 -7.57 -8.73
N GLU A 41 16.05 -7.23 -7.44
CA GLU A 41 15.49 -7.99 -6.33
C GLU A 41 13.95 -8.02 -6.32
N ARG A 42 13.30 -7.17 -7.12
CA ARG A 42 11.83 -7.12 -7.28
C ARG A 42 11.33 -7.85 -8.53
N VAL A 43 12.22 -8.45 -9.30
CA VAL A 43 11.84 -9.24 -10.47
C VAL A 43 11.56 -10.69 -10.04
N ILE A 44 10.31 -11.10 -10.17
CA ILE A 44 9.85 -12.45 -9.81
C ILE A 44 9.89 -13.34 -11.06
N SER A 45 10.45 -14.53 -10.94
CA SER A 45 10.53 -15.51 -12.04
C SER A 45 9.11 -15.98 -12.44
N GLY A 46 8.91 -16.23 -13.74
CA GLY A 46 7.62 -16.70 -14.28
C GLY A 46 6.59 -15.59 -14.51
N VAL A 47 6.96 -14.32 -14.37
CA VAL A 47 6.10 -13.15 -14.58
C VAL A 47 6.44 -12.45 -15.88
N THR A 48 5.42 -12.02 -16.61
CA THR A 48 5.57 -11.17 -17.80
C THR A 48 5.63 -9.71 -17.38
N TYR A 49 6.82 -9.08 -17.46
CA TYR A 49 6.99 -7.66 -17.19
C TYR A 49 6.91 -6.85 -18.49
N VAL A 50 6.01 -5.89 -18.54
CA VAL A 50 5.85 -4.94 -19.65
C VAL A 50 6.17 -3.54 -19.15
N GLU A 51 7.20 -2.92 -19.71
CA GLU A 51 7.48 -1.51 -19.47
C GLU A 51 6.46 -0.66 -20.21
N GLY A 52 5.73 0.21 -19.49
CA GLY A 52 4.70 1.05 -20.05
C GLY A 52 4.01 1.90 -19.00
N ASP A 53 3.17 2.82 -19.45
CA ASP A 53 2.50 3.81 -18.62
C ASP A 53 0.98 3.60 -18.62
N ILE A 54 0.36 3.63 -17.44
CA ILE A 54 -1.10 3.48 -17.30
C ILE A 54 -1.89 4.61 -17.95
N ARG A 55 -1.26 5.73 -18.33
CA ARG A 55 -1.87 6.84 -19.07
C ARG A 55 -1.94 6.59 -20.58
N ASN A 56 -1.24 5.59 -21.06
CA ASN A 56 -1.14 5.27 -22.48
C ASN A 56 -2.05 4.09 -22.85
N ASP A 57 -3.09 4.36 -23.65
CA ASP A 57 -4.04 3.34 -24.13
C ASP A 57 -3.35 2.19 -24.84
N ALA A 58 -2.32 2.47 -25.66
CA ALA A 58 -1.61 1.42 -26.40
C ALA A 58 -0.84 0.48 -25.46
N ASP A 59 -0.34 0.98 -24.33
CA ASP A 59 0.33 0.15 -23.32
C ASP A 59 -0.69 -0.74 -22.60
N LEU A 60 -1.85 -0.21 -22.25
CA LEU A 60 -2.95 -0.97 -21.67
C LEU A 60 -3.51 -2.01 -22.65
N ASP A 61 -3.65 -1.66 -23.93
CA ASP A 61 -4.12 -2.59 -24.97
C ASP A 61 -3.16 -3.77 -25.20
N ARG A 62 -1.88 -3.62 -24.89
CA ARG A 62 -0.91 -4.74 -24.98
C ARG A 62 -1.07 -5.76 -23.85
N VAL A 63 -1.55 -5.34 -22.68
CA VAL A 63 -1.52 -6.14 -21.44
C VAL A 63 -2.89 -6.60 -20.98
N CYS A 64 -3.98 -5.97 -21.40
CA CYS A 64 -5.35 -6.28 -20.98
C CYS A 64 -6.01 -7.49 -21.67
N PRO A 65 -5.68 -7.89 -22.93
CA PRO A 65 -6.35 -8.99 -23.57
C PRO A 65 -6.24 -10.32 -22.80
N GLY A 66 -7.39 -10.95 -22.51
CA GLY A 66 -7.47 -12.25 -21.82
C GLY A 66 -7.15 -12.19 -20.32
N VAL A 67 -7.15 -11.01 -19.70
CA VAL A 67 -6.97 -10.81 -18.27
C VAL A 67 -8.31 -10.98 -17.54
N ASP A 68 -8.33 -11.78 -16.47
CA ASP A 68 -9.52 -12.03 -15.66
C ASP A 68 -9.81 -10.90 -14.66
N GLY A 69 -8.75 -10.23 -14.17
CA GLY A 69 -8.87 -9.15 -13.19
C GLY A 69 -7.61 -8.26 -13.12
N ILE A 70 -7.80 -7.03 -12.65
CA ILE A 70 -6.73 -6.04 -12.49
C ILE A 70 -6.53 -5.71 -11.03
N PHE A 71 -5.29 -5.79 -10.55
CA PHE A 71 -4.84 -5.14 -9.31
C PHE A 71 -4.19 -3.80 -9.68
N HIS A 72 -4.87 -2.72 -9.38
CA HIS A 72 -4.40 -1.38 -9.74
C HIS A 72 -3.65 -0.71 -8.59
N LEU A 73 -2.31 -0.86 -8.60
CA LEU A 73 -1.41 -0.29 -7.60
C LEU A 73 -0.55 0.86 -8.14
N ALA A 74 -0.46 1.02 -9.46
CA ALA A 74 0.34 2.09 -10.08
C ALA A 74 -0.14 3.47 -9.62
N ALA A 75 0.77 4.24 -9.03
CA ALA A 75 0.54 5.60 -8.57
C ALA A 75 1.86 6.28 -8.24
N LEU A 76 1.85 7.60 -8.14
CA LEU A 76 2.88 8.39 -7.46
C LEU A 76 2.44 8.61 -6.00
N PRO A 77 2.92 7.80 -5.02
CA PRO A 77 2.25 7.62 -3.72
C PRO A 77 2.80 8.51 -2.59
N ARG A 78 3.35 9.67 -2.87
CA ARG A 78 4.00 10.49 -1.84
C ARG A 78 3.30 11.82 -1.65
N VAL A 79 2.78 12.07 -0.43
CA VAL A 79 2.10 13.32 -0.08
C VAL A 79 2.99 14.54 -0.35
N PRO A 80 4.25 14.64 0.17
CA PRO A 80 5.09 15.79 -0.11
C PRO A 80 5.36 15.97 -1.60
N PHE A 81 5.67 14.89 -2.31
CA PHE A 81 5.90 14.93 -3.75
C PHE A 81 4.67 15.44 -4.53
N SER A 82 3.46 15.10 -4.07
CA SER A 82 2.24 15.59 -4.72
C SER A 82 1.98 17.08 -4.47
N VAL A 83 2.48 17.62 -3.37
CA VAL A 83 2.43 19.07 -3.09
C VAL A 83 3.41 19.83 -4.00
N GLU A 84 4.60 19.27 -4.19
CA GLU A 84 5.63 19.86 -5.06
C GLU A 84 5.31 19.70 -6.55
N ASN A 85 4.61 18.61 -6.94
CA ASN A 85 4.33 18.25 -8.33
C ASN A 85 2.85 17.87 -8.53
N PRO A 86 1.89 18.79 -8.28
CA PRO A 86 0.46 18.47 -8.27
C PRO A 86 -0.08 18.06 -9.64
N GLU A 87 0.39 18.70 -10.72
CA GLU A 87 -0.03 18.40 -12.10
C GLU A 87 0.39 16.98 -12.51
N LEU A 88 1.68 16.63 -12.34
CA LEU A 88 2.19 15.30 -12.67
C LEU A 88 1.49 14.20 -11.86
N THR A 89 1.30 14.44 -10.56
CA THR A 89 0.65 13.44 -9.69
C THR A 89 -0.84 13.31 -9.99
N HIS A 90 -1.51 14.39 -10.40
CA HIS A 90 -2.90 14.33 -10.88
C HIS A 90 -2.98 13.49 -12.16
N ASP A 91 -2.13 13.77 -13.13
CA ASP A 91 -2.14 13.06 -14.40
C ASP A 91 -1.94 11.55 -14.23
N VAL A 92 -0.94 11.14 -13.43
CA VAL A 92 -0.72 9.69 -13.16
C VAL A 92 -1.83 9.09 -12.31
N ASN A 93 -2.20 9.73 -11.19
CA ASN A 93 -3.06 9.09 -10.19
C ASN A 93 -4.56 9.19 -10.53
N VAL A 94 -4.97 10.20 -11.30
CA VAL A 94 -6.38 10.41 -11.67
C VAL A 94 -6.63 9.97 -13.10
N ASN A 95 -5.94 10.57 -14.08
CA ASN A 95 -6.12 10.21 -15.48
C ASN A 95 -5.68 8.76 -15.73
N GLY A 96 -4.53 8.34 -15.17
CA GLY A 96 -4.07 6.96 -15.28
C GLY A 96 -5.07 5.95 -14.68
N THR A 97 -5.66 6.24 -13.51
CA THR A 97 -6.72 5.39 -12.94
C THR A 97 -7.95 5.31 -13.86
N LEU A 98 -8.36 6.44 -14.43
CA LEU A 98 -9.48 6.46 -15.38
C LEU A 98 -9.15 5.60 -16.62
N GLN A 99 -7.94 5.70 -17.15
CA GLN A 99 -7.53 4.88 -18.31
C GLN A 99 -7.53 3.37 -18.00
N VAL A 100 -7.08 2.97 -16.81
CA VAL A 100 -7.16 1.55 -16.37
C VAL A 100 -8.61 1.07 -16.32
N LEU A 101 -9.54 1.87 -15.80
CA LEU A 101 -10.96 1.52 -15.75
C LEU A 101 -11.59 1.48 -17.14
N LEU A 102 -11.22 2.39 -18.05
CA LEU A 102 -11.65 2.38 -19.45
C LEU A 102 -11.12 1.15 -20.19
N ALA A 103 -9.86 0.78 -19.98
CA ALA A 103 -9.28 -0.44 -20.53
C ALA A 103 -9.96 -1.70 -19.99
N ALA A 104 -10.27 -1.74 -18.68
CA ALA A 104 -11.04 -2.83 -18.09
C ALA A 104 -12.40 -3.00 -18.79
N ARG A 105 -13.10 -1.89 -19.05
CA ARG A 105 -14.36 -1.89 -19.80
C ARG A 105 -14.18 -2.35 -21.24
N LYS A 106 -13.19 -1.81 -21.93
CA LYS A 106 -12.90 -2.12 -23.35
C LYS A 106 -12.61 -3.60 -23.58
N HIS A 107 -11.85 -4.21 -22.66
CA HIS A 107 -11.42 -5.60 -22.74
C HIS A 107 -12.31 -6.57 -21.94
N ALA A 108 -13.49 -6.11 -21.47
CA ALA A 108 -14.46 -6.90 -20.70
C ALA A 108 -13.85 -7.61 -19.48
N ILE A 109 -12.90 -6.95 -18.81
CA ILE A 109 -12.27 -7.47 -17.59
C ILE A 109 -13.28 -7.40 -16.45
N LYS A 110 -13.45 -8.53 -15.76
CA LYS A 110 -14.52 -8.69 -14.78
C LYS A 110 -14.38 -7.78 -13.57
N ARG A 111 -13.16 -7.72 -12.98
CA ARG A 111 -12.95 -7.02 -11.70
C ARG A 111 -11.68 -6.20 -11.66
N VAL A 112 -11.78 -5.03 -11.00
CA VAL A 112 -10.65 -4.16 -10.68
C VAL A 112 -10.57 -3.96 -9.17
N VAL A 113 -9.45 -4.31 -8.54
CA VAL A 113 -9.13 -3.98 -7.14
C VAL A 113 -8.23 -2.76 -7.15
N PHE A 114 -8.73 -1.66 -6.61
CA PHE A 114 -8.05 -0.36 -6.57
C PHE A 114 -7.36 -0.13 -5.22
N SER A 115 -6.10 0.25 -5.25
CA SER A 115 -5.32 0.61 -4.07
C SER A 115 -5.56 2.08 -3.69
N SER A 116 -6.44 2.29 -2.71
CA SER A 116 -6.66 3.60 -2.10
C SER A 116 -5.73 3.84 -0.90
N SER A 117 -5.97 4.89 -0.12
CA SER A 117 -5.12 5.30 0.99
C SER A 117 -5.93 5.97 2.10
N SER A 118 -5.58 5.70 3.35
CA SER A 118 -6.13 6.38 4.53
C SER A 118 -5.92 7.90 4.52
N SER A 119 -4.97 8.40 3.72
CA SER A 119 -4.79 9.84 3.51
C SER A 119 -6.04 10.54 2.98
N ALA A 120 -6.93 9.82 2.26
CA ALA A 120 -8.18 10.35 1.74
C ALA A 120 -9.13 10.84 2.85
N TYR A 121 -9.03 10.28 4.06
CA TYR A 121 -9.82 10.75 5.19
C TYR A 121 -9.38 12.13 5.70
N GLY A 122 -8.11 12.51 5.49
CA GLY A 122 -7.55 13.72 6.08
C GLY A 122 -7.38 13.62 7.60
N GLY A 123 -7.32 14.76 8.29
CA GLY A 123 -7.28 14.83 9.75
C GLY A 123 -8.66 14.63 10.36
N GLN A 124 -8.86 13.58 11.13
CA GLN A 124 -10.08 13.28 11.87
C GLN A 124 -9.77 13.27 13.37
N ALA A 125 -10.80 13.48 14.19
CA ALA A 125 -10.68 13.40 15.65
C ALA A 125 -10.80 11.96 16.18
N GLU A 126 -11.46 11.10 15.41
CA GLU A 126 -11.71 9.70 15.76
C GLU A 126 -10.41 8.88 15.63
N LYS A 127 -10.17 8.00 16.63
CA LYS A 127 -9.02 7.09 16.60
C LYS A 127 -9.15 6.01 15.53
N LEU A 128 -10.35 5.46 15.36
CA LEU A 128 -10.68 4.48 14.32
C LEU A 128 -11.66 5.09 13.32
N LEU A 129 -11.35 4.94 12.05
CA LEU A 129 -12.12 5.48 10.94
C LEU A 129 -12.98 4.39 10.33
N VAL A 130 -14.28 4.64 10.22
CA VAL A 130 -15.28 3.75 9.61
C VAL A 130 -15.61 4.28 8.22
N GLU A 131 -15.60 3.45 7.19
CA GLU A 131 -15.71 3.85 5.78
C GLU A 131 -16.98 4.63 5.47
N ASP A 132 -18.11 4.22 6.08
CA ASP A 132 -19.45 4.75 5.76
C ASP A 132 -19.80 6.00 6.59
N THR A 133 -19.09 6.26 7.69
CA THR A 133 -19.39 7.39 8.60
C THR A 133 -18.31 8.46 8.63
N ALA A 134 -17.04 8.08 8.38
CA ALA A 134 -15.95 9.03 8.35
C ALA A 134 -16.03 9.95 7.12
N ILE A 135 -16.11 11.24 7.37
CA ILE A 135 -16.18 12.25 6.29
C ILE A 135 -14.79 12.42 5.70
N LYS A 136 -14.63 12.09 4.40
CA LYS A 136 -13.36 12.30 3.70
C LYS A 136 -13.11 13.78 3.44
N LYS A 137 -12.03 14.30 4.03
CA LYS A 137 -11.55 15.68 3.87
C LYS A 137 -10.07 15.66 3.46
N PRO A 138 -9.76 15.33 2.21
CA PRO A 138 -8.37 15.24 1.76
C PRO A 138 -7.66 16.59 1.93
N ILE A 139 -6.45 16.56 2.51
CA ILE A 139 -5.63 17.76 2.82
C ILE A 139 -4.37 17.84 1.97
N SER A 140 -4.25 17.01 0.93
CA SER A 140 -3.15 17.05 -0.03
C SER A 140 -3.63 16.61 -1.41
N PRO A 141 -2.91 16.98 -2.50
CA PRO A 141 -3.22 16.49 -3.84
C PRO A 141 -3.29 14.96 -3.91
N TYR A 142 -2.31 14.24 -3.36
CA TYR A 142 -2.33 12.78 -3.33
C TYR A 142 -3.58 12.20 -2.64
N ALA A 143 -3.97 12.76 -1.49
CA ALA A 143 -5.18 12.35 -0.78
C ALA A 143 -6.44 12.56 -1.63
N LEU A 144 -6.54 13.70 -2.30
CA LEU A 144 -7.64 14.01 -3.22
C LEU A 144 -7.66 13.05 -4.41
N HIS A 145 -6.49 12.73 -5.00
CA HIS A 145 -6.41 11.80 -6.13
C HIS A 145 -6.91 10.41 -5.77
N LYS A 146 -6.55 9.90 -4.57
CA LYS A 146 -7.06 8.61 -4.09
C LYS A 146 -8.57 8.64 -3.87
N PHE A 147 -9.09 9.71 -3.28
CA PHE A 147 -10.54 9.90 -3.12
C PHE A 147 -11.28 9.97 -4.46
N ILE A 148 -10.72 10.64 -5.48
CA ILE A 148 -11.28 10.66 -6.83
C ILE A 148 -11.30 9.25 -7.43
N GLY A 149 -10.21 8.48 -7.29
CA GLY A 149 -10.12 7.10 -7.77
C GLY A 149 -11.20 6.19 -7.17
N GLU A 150 -11.46 6.30 -5.86
CA GLU A 150 -12.57 5.58 -5.19
C GLU A 150 -13.92 5.91 -5.82
N ASN A 151 -14.18 7.20 -6.09
CA ASN A 151 -15.42 7.63 -6.72
C ASN A 151 -15.55 7.12 -8.16
N TYR A 152 -14.46 7.11 -8.94
CA TYR A 152 -14.45 6.49 -10.26
C TYR A 152 -14.78 5.00 -10.18
N CYS A 153 -14.16 4.25 -9.28
CA CYS A 153 -14.44 2.82 -9.07
C CYS A 153 -15.94 2.60 -8.80
N ARG A 154 -16.54 3.36 -7.89
CA ARG A 154 -17.97 3.26 -7.58
C ARG A 154 -18.85 3.59 -8.78
N ILE A 155 -18.53 4.64 -9.53
CA ILE A 155 -19.26 5.04 -10.74
C ILE A 155 -19.15 3.96 -11.81
N PHE A 156 -17.98 3.38 -12.03
CA PHE A 156 -17.77 2.35 -13.04
C PHE A 156 -18.53 1.05 -12.69
N ALA A 157 -18.58 0.69 -11.40
CA ALA A 157 -19.42 -0.44 -10.97
C ALA A 157 -20.90 -0.20 -11.24
N SER A 158 -21.42 0.98 -10.89
CA SER A 158 -22.85 1.27 -11.01
C SER A 158 -23.32 1.50 -12.44
N LEU A 159 -22.52 2.14 -13.30
CA LEU A 159 -22.93 2.56 -14.64
C LEU A 159 -22.48 1.58 -15.74
N TYR A 160 -21.35 0.91 -15.56
CA TYR A 160 -20.76 0.09 -16.62
C TYR A 160 -20.68 -1.40 -16.28
N GLY A 161 -21.12 -1.81 -15.07
CA GLY A 161 -21.17 -3.21 -14.65
C GLY A 161 -19.81 -3.86 -14.44
N ILE A 162 -18.73 -3.08 -14.31
CA ILE A 162 -17.40 -3.58 -13.96
C ILE A 162 -17.34 -3.75 -12.45
N GLU A 163 -17.06 -4.95 -11.96
CA GLU A 163 -16.88 -5.14 -10.53
C GLU A 163 -15.65 -4.36 -10.03
N THR A 164 -15.84 -3.46 -9.07
CA THR A 164 -14.72 -2.71 -8.47
C THR A 164 -14.76 -2.81 -6.95
N VAL A 165 -13.56 -2.85 -6.33
CA VAL A 165 -13.35 -2.80 -4.89
C VAL A 165 -12.19 -1.84 -4.62
N SER A 166 -12.37 -0.89 -3.71
CA SER A 166 -11.31 0.02 -3.29
C SER A 166 -10.82 -0.34 -1.90
N LEU A 167 -9.57 -0.76 -1.79
CA LEU A 167 -8.91 -1.08 -0.51
C LEU A 167 -8.18 0.15 0.02
N ILE A 168 -8.58 0.63 1.18
CA ILE A 168 -8.01 1.82 1.84
C ILE A 168 -6.90 1.38 2.78
N TYR A 169 -5.64 1.54 2.37
CA TYR A 169 -4.49 1.07 3.12
C TYR A 169 -4.06 2.04 4.21
N PHE A 170 -3.69 1.47 5.39
CA PHE A 170 -3.16 2.21 6.53
C PHE A 170 -1.70 1.84 6.76
N ASN A 171 -0.79 2.81 6.58
CA ASN A 171 0.67 2.79 6.87
C ASN A 171 1.38 1.44 6.65
N ILE A 172 1.42 0.99 5.40
CA ILE A 172 1.95 -0.31 5.03
C ILE A 172 3.46 -0.40 5.27
N TYR A 173 3.93 -1.50 5.86
CA TYR A 173 5.35 -1.80 6.04
C TYR A 173 5.64 -3.27 5.72
N GLY A 174 6.90 -3.62 5.48
CA GLY A 174 7.30 -5.01 5.21
C GLY A 174 8.41 -5.13 4.16
N PRO A 175 8.71 -6.34 3.68
CA PRO A 175 9.74 -6.63 2.67
C PRO A 175 9.59 -5.80 1.40
N TYR A 176 10.72 -5.49 0.75
CA TYR A 176 10.81 -4.67 -0.47
C TYR A 176 10.41 -3.20 -0.30
N PHE A 177 10.19 -2.70 0.92
CA PHE A 177 10.07 -1.26 1.12
C PHE A 177 11.36 -0.54 0.71
N ASP A 178 11.28 0.76 0.44
CA ASP A 178 12.45 1.56 0.07
C ASP A 178 12.89 2.42 1.27
N PRO A 179 13.95 2.01 2.00
CA PRO A 179 14.44 2.78 3.15
C PRO A 179 15.21 4.03 2.72
N ASP A 180 15.67 4.08 1.47
CA ASP A 180 16.47 5.16 0.91
C ASP A 180 15.64 6.21 0.15
N GLY A 181 14.37 5.92 -0.07
CA GLY A 181 13.44 6.86 -0.70
C GLY A 181 13.37 8.18 0.07
N ALA A 182 13.37 9.30 -0.64
CA ALA A 182 13.30 10.65 -0.06
C ALA A 182 12.15 10.84 0.95
N TYR A 183 11.12 10.00 0.85
CA TYR A 183 9.93 10.01 1.70
C TYR A 183 9.68 8.63 2.34
N ALA A 184 10.74 7.99 2.84
CA ALA A 184 10.61 6.70 3.52
C ALA A 184 9.60 6.79 4.69
N LEU A 185 8.74 5.76 4.81
CA LEU A 185 7.79 5.64 5.92
C LEU A 185 8.56 5.54 7.26
N VAL A 186 7.92 5.93 8.35
CA VAL A 186 8.56 6.07 9.67
C VAL A 186 9.33 4.81 10.10
N ILE A 187 8.77 3.61 9.90
CA ILE A 187 9.44 2.34 10.23
C ILE A 187 10.73 2.19 9.42
N GLY A 188 10.66 2.40 8.11
CA GLY A 188 11.84 2.31 7.24
C GLY A 188 12.92 3.32 7.60
N LYS A 189 12.52 4.56 7.89
CA LYS A 189 13.43 5.62 8.33
C LYS A 189 14.12 5.24 9.65
N PHE A 190 13.38 4.75 10.63
CA PHE A 190 13.92 4.37 11.93
C PHE A 190 14.89 3.18 11.84
N LEU A 191 14.53 2.15 11.06
CA LEU A 191 15.43 1.01 10.83
C LEU A 191 16.70 1.41 10.08
N LYS A 192 16.63 2.34 9.13
CA LYS A 192 17.80 2.88 8.44
C LYS A 192 18.69 3.68 9.42
N GLN A 193 18.09 4.55 10.24
CA GLN A 193 18.82 5.29 11.26
C GLN A 193 19.52 4.35 12.25
N MET A 194 18.82 3.30 12.71
CA MET A 194 19.41 2.26 13.55
C MET A 194 20.60 1.58 12.85
N LYS A 195 20.47 1.24 11.57
CA LYS A 195 21.55 0.61 10.78
C LYS A 195 22.79 1.50 10.71
N ASN A 196 22.60 2.80 10.64
CA ASN A 196 23.68 3.80 10.60
C ASN A 196 24.20 4.19 11.98
N ASN A 197 23.72 3.58 13.06
CA ASN A 197 23.99 3.99 14.46
C ASN A 197 23.55 5.44 14.76
N GLU A 198 22.55 5.95 14.06
CA GLU A 198 21.96 7.26 14.28
C GLU A 198 20.73 7.13 15.21
N PRO A 199 20.39 8.17 16.00
CA PRO A 199 19.17 8.17 16.79
C PRO A 199 17.93 8.30 15.88
N MET A 200 16.84 7.58 16.23
CA MET A 200 15.56 7.71 15.55
C MET A 200 14.97 9.11 15.77
N THR A 201 14.62 9.80 14.67
CA THR A 201 14.10 11.18 14.74
C THR A 201 12.59 11.19 14.88
N VAL A 202 12.09 11.48 16.08
CA VAL A 202 10.67 11.59 16.42
C VAL A 202 10.20 13.03 16.19
N CYS A 203 9.19 13.23 15.33
CA CYS A 203 8.60 14.55 15.07
C CYS A 203 7.58 14.91 16.15
N GLY A 204 7.60 16.15 16.63
CA GLY A 204 6.71 16.65 17.68
C GLY A 204 6.93 15.92 19.01
N ASP A 205 5.84 15.59 19.69
CA ASP A 205 5.82 14.88 20.98
C ASP A 205 5.86 13.34 20.84
N GLY A 206 5.75 12.81 19.61
CA GLY A 206 5.72 11.39 19.34
C GLY A 206 4.40 10.70 19.69
N GLU A 207 3.37 11.47 20.07
CA GLU A 207 2.03 10.94 20.45
C GLU A 207 1.05 10.86 19.25
N ASN A 208 1.55 10.99 18.02
CA ASN A 208 0.76 10.74 16.83
C ASN A 208 0.53 9.24 16.66
N TYR A 209 -0.74 8.84 16.55
CA TYR A 209 -1.16 7.45 16.36
C TYR A 209 -1.15 7.04 14.89
N ARG A 210 -0.61 5.86 14.59
CA ARG A 210 -0.64 5.24 13.25
C ARG A 210 -0.98 3.77 13.36
N ASP A 211 -1.85 3.32 12.49
CA ASP A 211 -2.15 1.91 12.30
C ASP A 211 -1.17 1.34 11.29
N TYR A 212 -0.28 0.48 11.74
CA TYR A 212 0.78 -0.11 10.92
C TYR A 212 0.37 -1.49 10.44
N THR A 213 0.22 -1.67 9.12
CA THR A 213 -0.24 -2.93 8.53
C THR A 213 0.88 -3.61 7.77
N HIS A 214 1.15 -4.87 8.07
CA HIS A 214 2.18 -5.63 7.36
C HIS A 214 1.76 -5.91 5.91
N VAL A 215 2.70 -5.82 4.96
CA VAL A 215 2.41 -5.96 3.54
C VAL A 215 1.81 -7.32 3.17
N SER A 216 2.14 -8.40 3.87
CA SER A 216 1.53 -9.72 3.65
C SER A 216 0.04 -9.73 3.93
N ASP A 217 -0.44 -8.99 4.94
CA ASP A 217 -1.86 -8.85 5.23
C ASP A 217 -2.56 -8.03 4.15
N VAL A 218 -1.89 -7.00 3.61
CA VAL A 218 -2.40 -6.21 2.47
C VAL A 218 -2.49 -7.06 1.20
N VAL A 219 -1.50 -7.90 0.93
CA VAL A 219 -1.51 -8.85 -0.19
C VAL A 219 -2.70 -9.80 -0.08
N ARG A 220 -2.92 -10.38 1.10
CA ARG A 220 -4.07 -11.26 1.34
C ARG A 220 -5.40 -10.52 1.16
N ALA A 221 -5.52 -9.27 1.61
CA ALA A 221 -6.71 -8.47 1.39
C ALA A 221 -6.99 -8.23 -0.11
N ASN A 222 -5.95 -7.96 -0.92
CA ASN A 222 -6.09 -7.83 -2.37
C ASN A 222 -6.63 -9.10 -3.02
N ILE A 223 -6.07 -10.25 -2.67
CA ILE A 223 -6.49 -11.55 -3.23
C ILE A 223 -7.94 -11.86 -2.82
N LEU A 224 -8.30 -11.65 -1.56
CA LEU A 224 -9.67 -11.82 -1.08
C LEU A 224 -10.65 -10.86 -1.77
N ALA A 225 -10.27 -9.59 -1.98
CA ALA A 225 -11.09 -8.62 -2.71
C ALA A 225 -11.27 -9.00 -4.18
N MET A 226 -10.28 -9.66 -4.80
CA MET A 226 -10.39 -10.15 -6.17
C MET A 226 -11.36 -11.34 -6.29
N THR A 227 -11.49 -12.17 -5.26
CA THR A 227 -12.19 -13.44 -5.32
C THR A 227 -13.53 -13.48 -4.57
N SER A 228 -13.75 -12.60 -3.58
CA SER A 228 -14.99 -12.58 -2.78
C SER A 228 -16.21 -12.24 -3.63
N GLU A 229 -17.26 -13.04 -3.50
CA GLU A 229 -18.56 -12.79 -4.15
C GLU A 229 -19.40 -11.72 -3.44
N LYS A 230 -18.99 -11.31 -2.23
CA LYS A 230 -19.70 -10.30 -1.44
C LYS A 230 -19.38 -8.86 -1.84
N VAL A 231 -18.41 -8.67 -2.75
CA VAL A 231 -17.94 -7.35 -3.20
C VAL A 231 -17.92 -7.26 -4.72
N GLY A 232 -17.79 -6.05 -5.25
CA GLY A 232 -17.76 -5.79 -6.70
C GLY A 232 -18.69 -4.64 -7.11
N LYS A 233 -19.36 -3.98 -6.13
CA LYS A 233 -20.29 -2.87 -6.38
C LYS A 233 -19.68 -1.50 -6.04
N GLY A 234 -18.35 -1.42 -5.99
CA GLY A 234 -17.62 -0.19 -5.65
C GLY A 234 -17.39 -0.02 -4.16
N GLU A 235 -17.34 -1.10 -3.39
CA GLU A 235 -17.14 -1.05 -1.95
C GLU A 235 -15.81 -0.38 -1.60
N LEU A 236 -15.85 0.39 -0.53
CA LEU A 236 -14.68 0.93 0.16
C LEU A 236 -14.42 0.05 1.39
N ILE A 237 -13.19 -0.45 1.54
CA ILE A 237 -12.84 -1.36 2.63
C ILE A 237 -11.50 -0.94 3.24
N ASN A 238 -11.50 -0.63 4.53
CA ASN A 238 -10.31 -0.32 5.29
C ASN A 238 -9.44 -1.57 5.49
N ILE A 239 -8.16 -1.45 5.19
CA ILE A 239 -7.15 -2.48 5.43
C ILE A 239 -6.11 -1.92 6.40
N GLY A 240 -6.36 -2.18 7.67
CA GLY A 240 -5.55 -1.77 8.80
C GLY A 240 -5.68 -2.77 9.95
N CYS A 241 -4.72 -2.78 10.86
CA CYS A 241 -4.75 -3.73 11.98
C CYS A 241 -5.87 -3.43 12.99
N GLY A 242 -6.35 -2.17 13.06
CA GLY A 242 -7.33 -1.74 14.06
C GLY A 242 -6.71 -1.47 15.43
N GLU A 243 -5.40 -1.58 15.55
CA GLU A 243 -4.61 -1.34 16.76
C GLU A 243 -3.53 -0.27 16.49
N PRO A 244 -3.92 1.02 16.47
CA PRO A 244 -2.96 2.09 16.18
C PRO A 244 -2.00 2.31 17.34
N HIS A 245 -0.72 2.46 17.02
CA HIS A 245 0.36 2.74 17.94
C HIS A 245 0.89 4.16 17.81
N THR A 246 1.35 4.76 18.92
CA THR A 246 2.09 6.02 18.90
C THR A 246 3.48 5.85 18.30
N VAL A 247 4.07 6.95 17.82
CA VAL A 247 5.47 6.92 17.38
C VAL A 247 6.41 6.58 18.55
N ASN A 248 6.07 6.99 19.79
CA ASN A 248 6.83 6.65 20.99
C ASN A 248 6.77 5.13 21.29
N GLU A 249 5.62 4.48 21.12
CA GLU A 249 5.50 3.01 21.22
C GLU A 249 6.29 2.30 20.12
N LEU A 250 6.23 2.80 18.89
CA LEU A 250 7.02 2.28 17.78
C LEU A 250 8.54 2.34 18.08
N VAL A 251 9.03 3.45 18.65
CA VAL A 251 10.43 3.58 19.08
C VAL A 251 10.80 2.51 20.12
N LYS A 252 9.92 2.25 21.09
CA LYS A 252 10.14 1.18 22.10
C LYS A 252 10.20 -0.20 21.46
N ILE A 253 9.28 -0.52 20.51
CA ILE A 253 9.24 -1.79 19.79
C ILE A 253 10.49 -1.99 18.94
N ILE A 254 10.91 -0.96 18.21
CA ILE A 254 12.14 -1.00 17.43
C ILE A 254 13.36 -1.08 18.38
N GLY A 255 13.35 -0.36 19.48
CA GLY A 255 14.48 -0.26 20.41
C GLY A 255 15.59 0.64 19.86
N GLY A 256 16.42 1.17 20.75
CA GLY A 256 17.52 2.05 20.40
C GLY A 256 17.31 3.49 20.89
N LYS A 257 18.19 4.39 20.46
CA LYS A 257 18.15 5.80 20.87
C LYS A 257 17.22 6.59 19.97
N SER A 258 16.52 7.58 20.52
CA SER A 258 15.70 8.53 19.78
C SER A 258 16.01 9.98 20.15
N VAL A 259 15.64 10.91 19.27
CA VAL A 259 15.76 12.36 19.48
C VAL A 259 14.49 13.02 18.92
N PHE A 260 13.97 13.99 19.65
CA PHE A 260 12.82 14.77 19.21
C PHE A 260 13.24 15.88 18.27
N VAL A 261 12.46 16.08 17.20
CA VAL A 261 12.63 17.16 16.22
C VAL A 261 11.31 17.92 16.07
N PRO A 262 11.32 19.16 15.54
CA PRO A 262 10.10 19.94 15.36
C PRO A 262 9.00 19.19 14.61
N GLU A 263 7.76 19.47 14.97
CA GLU A 263 6.57 18.91 14.30
C GLU A 263 6.53 19.31 12.82
N ARG A 264 5.97 18.42 11.98
CA ARG A 264 5.80 18.69 10.56
C ARG A 264 4.44 19.33 10.30
N PRO A 265 4.36 20.43 9.53
CA PRO A 265 3.09 21.00 9.12
C PRO A 265 2.21 19.94 8.39
N GLY A 266 0.94 19.88 8.76
CA GLY A 266 -0.02 18.96 8.12
C GLY A 266 0.04 17.51 8.60
N ASP A 267 0.80 17.20 9.66
CA ASP A 267 0.80 15.86 10.24
C ASP A 267 -0.53 15.58 10.95
N VAL A 268 -1.11 14.40 10.68
CA VAL A 268 -2.41 13.97 11.23
C VAL A 268 -2.20 13.35 12.60
N ARG A 269 -3.02 13.71 13.60
CA ARG A 269 -2.88 13.19 14.98
C ARG A 269 -3.28 11.72 15.09
N PHE A 270 -4.40 11.33 14.45
CA PHE A 270 -4.96 9.97 14.51
C PHE A 270 -5.10 9.37 13.11
N SER A 271 -4.75 8.10 12.96
CA SER A 271 -4.96 7.33 11.73
C SER A 271 -5.02 5.85 12.10
N GLY A 272 -6.22 5.36 12.42
CA GLY A 272 -6.53 3.96 12.72
C GLY A 272 -7.71 3.48 11.88
N ALA A 273 -7.73 2.21 11.50
CA ALA A 273 -8.78 1.57 10.73
C ALA A 273 -9.80 0.88 11.63
N ASP A 274 -11.08 1.12 11.44
CA ASP A 274 -12.07 0.10 11.74
C ASP A 274 -12.03 -0.92 10.61
N ASN A 275 -11.79 -2.19 10.91
CA ASN A 275 -11.67 -3.26 9.93
C ASN A 275 -12.85 -4.24 9.94
N THR A 276 -13.96 -3.85 10.56
CA THR A 276 -15.19 -4.66 10.63
C THR A 276 -15.68 -5.06 9.24
N LYS A 277 -15.72 -4.11 8.32
CA LYS A 277 -16.17 -4.34 6.94
C LYS A 277 -15.25 -5.31 6.17
N ALA A 278 -13.94 -5.27 6.43
CA ALA A 278 -13.00 -6.25 5.86
C ALA A 278 -13.27 -7.67 6.37
N ARG A 279 -13.59 -7.83 7.65
CA ARG A 279 -13.97 -9.13 8.21
C ARG A 279 -15.27 -9.66 7.61
N GLU A 280 -16.30 -8.82 7.52
CA GLU A 280 -17.63 -9.21 7.03
C GLU A 280 -17.65 -9.55 5.54
N LEU A 281 -17.01 -8.72 4.70
CA LEU A 281 -17.09 -8.84 3.25
C LEU A 281 -15.99 -9.71 2.64
N LEU A 282 -14.80 -9.72 3.25
CA LEU A 282 -13.65 -10.46 2.74
C LEU A 282 -13.28 -11.67 3.61
N GLY A 283 -13.78 -11.77 4.84
CA GLY A 283 -13.26 -12.73 5.83
C GLY A 283 -11.79 -12.43 6.19
N TRP A 284 -11.39 -11.16 6.08
CA TRP A 284 -10.02 -10.71 6.30
C TRP A 284 -9.80 -10.23 7.73
N GLU A 285 -8.70 -10.62 8.33
CA GLU A 285 -8.19 -10.10 9.60
C GLU A 285 -6.66 -9.95 9.50
N PRO A 286 -6.04 -9.01 10.23
CA PRO A 286 -4.59 -8.92 10.31
C PRO A 286 -4.04 -10.18 11.01
N THR A 287 -2.90 -10.67 10.55
CA THR A 287 -2.25 -11.88 11.10
C THR A 287 -0.85 -11.64 11.60
N ILE A 288 -0.23 -10.54 11.21
CA ILE A 288 1.14 -10.20 11.59
C ILE A 288 1.10 -9.06 12.61
N ALA A 289 1.48 -9.36 13.86
CA ALA A 289 1.63 -8.35 14.90
C ALA A 289 2.77 -7.37 14.56
N LEU A 290 2.66 -6.11 15.01
CA LEU A 290 3.64 -5.06 14.69
C LEU A 290 5.05 -5.46 15.14
N GLU A 291 5.19 -6.01 16.34
CA GLU A 291 6.46 -6.48 16.91
C GLU A 291 7.10 -7.57 16.05
N GLU A 292 6.29 -8.55 15.63
CA GLU A 292 6.75 -9.65 14.78
C GLU A 292 7.26 -9.12 13.43
N GLY A 293 6.46 -8.30 12.75
CA GLY A 293 6.83 -7.72 11.45
C GLY A 293 8.09 -6.85 11.53
N ILE A 294 8.27 -6.09 12.61
CA ILE A 294 9.50 -5.31 12.85
C ILE A 294 10.69 -6.24 13.08
N GLN A 295 10.55 -7.34 13.83
CA GLN A 295 11.65 -8.30 14.02
C GLN A 295 12.04 -8.98 12.70
N GLN A 296 11.08 -9.32 11.85
CA GLN A 296 11.35 -9.84 10.50
C GLN A 296 12.18 -8.84 9.68
N LEU A 297 11.79 -7.57 9.62
CA LEU A 297 12.53 -6.53 8.91
C LEU A 297 13.93 -6.30 9.48
N LYS A 298 14.08 -6.30 10.80
CA LYS A 298 15.41 -6.20 11.44
C LYS A 298 16.32 -7.34 11.02
N LYS A 299 15.80 -8.56 10.95
CA LYS A 299 16.55 -9.74 10.50
C LYS A 299 16.98 -9.59 9.04
N GLU A 300 16.07 -9.17 8.16
CA GLU A 300 16.38 -8.94 6.74
C GLU A 300 17.43 -7.84 6.54
N MET A 301 17.40 -6.79 7.35
CA MET A 301 18.38 -5.70 7.30
C MET A 301 19.71 -6.00 8.03
N GLY A 302 19.83 -7.17 8.66
CA GLY A 302 21.03 -7.57 9.43
C GLY A 302 21.18 -6.83 10.77
N LEU A 303 20.07 -6.31 11.33
CA LEU A 303 20.05 -5.54 12.59
C LEU A 303 19.87 -6.40 13.85
N VAL A 304 19.59 -7.69 13.69
CA VAL A 304 19.54 -8.64 14.80
C VAL A 304 20.95 -9.08 15.12
N LEU A 305 21.43 -8.81 16.33
CA LEU A 305 22.70 -9.32 16.81
C LEU A 305 22.72 -10.85 16.66
N LYS A 306 23.68 -11.40 15.93
CA LYS A 306 23.98 -12.82 16.01
C LYS A 306 24.32 -13.10 17.48
N VAL A 307 23.45 -13.81 18.18
CA VAL A 307 23.78 -14.37 19.49
C VAL A 307 25.02 -15.25 19.26
N ARG A 308 26.20 -14.73 19.64
CA ARG A 308 27.39 -15.57 19.71
C ARG A 308 27.08 -16.60 20.80
N HIS A 309 26.86 -17.84 20.41
CA HIS A 309 26.95 -18.95 21.33
C HIS A 309 28.35 -18.89 21.93
N LEU A 310 28.49 -18.33 23.10
CA LEU A 310 29.60 -18.55 23.98
C LEU A 310 29.53 -20.03 24.38
N THR A 311 30.11 -20.91 23.56
CA THR A 311 30.48 -22.22 23.99
C THR A 311 31.50 -22.01 25.10
N GLN A 312 31.05 -22.11 26.34
CA GLN A 312 31.93 -22.30 27.48
C GLN A 312 32.74 -23.57 27.20
N ARG A 313 34.02 -23.39 26.94
CA ARG A 313 35.00 -24.48 27.12
C ARG A 313 35.22 -24.58 28.65
N ILE A 314 34.75 -25.64 29.22
CA ILE A 314 35.21 -26.20 30.48
C ILE A 314 36.39 -27.11 30.18
#